data_6ade571e85fce8be21a5ebe3db066df1
#
_entry.id   6ade571e85fce8be21a5ebe3db066df1
#
_cell.length_a   1.000
_cell.length_b   1.000
_cell.length_c   1.000
_cell.angle_alpha   90.00
_cell.angle_beta   90.00
_cell.angle_gamma   90.00
#
_symmetry.space_group_name_H-M   'P 1'
#
loop_
_entity.id
_entity.type
_entity.pdbx_description
1 polymer ?
#
loop_
_entity_poly.entity_id
_entity_poly.type
_entity_poly.pdbx_seq_one_letter_code
_entity_poly.pdbx_strand_id
1 'polypeptide(L)'
;MKNEFIALIILFLLVSCQSRQQVTENISTIDSILQVNVTSLLENKLSELDALSGQAIVMEVQSGQIKALVGLTRKDSTNYQSCENFSVWQSTGLMHPISLLVALETGKVKLSDKVDTGNGIYQVHGRELKDHNWHRGGYGELTIQEGLAVGSNIATYKTMEKAFGDNPQTFFDLLANMSYGKPDSINGIASLQPYKITEKNITWNCIGYEQLISPIQVLTFYNAIANNGKMIQPQLYKDSVVVINPQIASRASIDSLKKALVFNITDGLCQPAKSDKVLVAGMQGTSSLSTNEDSTKGMYAVEFCGYFPTDNPKYSIIVSINKTGLPASGELMAGDAFRQFVDKIMEK
;
A
#
# COMPACT_ATOMS: atom_id res chain seq x y z
N MET A 1 -15.68 -76.62 -52.19
CA MET A 1 -14.83 -76.01 -51.13
C MET A 1 -14.95 -74.54 -51.32
N LYS A 2 -15.84 -73.92 -50.54
CA LYS A 2 -16.10 -72.45 -50.56
C LYS A 2 -15.65 -71.87 -49.24
N ASN A 3 -14.60 -71.03 -49.33
CA ASN A 3 -14.17 -70.21 -48.16
C ASN A 3 -15.00 -69.01 -48.04
N GLU A 4 -15.76 -68.91 -46.97
CA GLU A 4 -16.47 -67.68 -46.58
C GLU A 4 -15.53 -66.81 -45.75
N PHE A 5 -15.24 -65.63 -46.30
CA PHE A 5 -14.54 -64.58 -45.56
C PHE A 5 -15.56 -63.85 -44.68
N ILE A 6 -15.45 -63.98 -43.37
CA ILE A 6 -16.20 -63.18 -42.42
C ILE A 6 -15.44 -61.85 -42.22
N ALA A 7 -15.96 -60.76 -42.77
CA ALA A 7 -15.44 -59.44 -42.54
C ALA A 7 -15.94 -58.94 -41.17
N LEU A 8 -15.04 -58.85 -40.20
CA LEU A 8 -15.28 -58.29 -38.88
C LEU A 8 -15.21 -56.76 -39.00
N ILE A 9 -16.39 -56.07 -39.01
CA ILE A 9 -16.48 -54.61 -38.93
C ILE A 9 -16.27 -54.20 -37.47
N ILE A 10 -15.05 -53.72 -37.16
CA ILE A 10 -14.76 -53.07 -35.89
C ILE A 10 -15.23 -51.64 -36.00
N LEU A 11 -16.39 -51.34 -35.36
CA LEU A 11 -16.92 -50.01 -35.23
C LEU A 11 -16.11 -49.28 -34.16
N PHE A 12 -15.09 -48.47 -34.57
CA PHE A 12 -14.40 -47.54 -33.67
C PHE A 12 -15.38 -46.40 -33.30
N LEU A 13 -15.98 -46.50 -32.12
CA LEU A 13 -16.62 -45.37 -31.47
C LEU A 13 -15.55 -44.41 -31.02
N LEU A 14 -15.20 -43.43 -31.84
CA LEU A 14 -14.48 -42.24 -31.44
C LEU A 14 -15.36 -41.45 -30.52
N VAL A 15 -15.27 -41.74 -29.21
CA VAL A 15 -15.74 -40.82 -28.19
C VAL A 15 -14.81 -39.60 -28.24
N SER A 16 -15.20 -38.60 -29.01
CA SER A 16 -14.56 -37.31 -28.96
C SER A 16 -14.84 -36.71 -27.58
N CYS A 17 -13.87 -36.85 -26.70
CA CYS A 17 -13.82 -36.09 -25.47
C CYS A 17 -13.61 -34.61 -25.87
N GLN A 18 -14.69 -33.91 -26.25
CA GLN A 18 -14.70 -32.47 -26.25
C GLN A 18 -14.57 -32.05 -24.79
N SER A 19 -13.34 -31.73 -24.40
CA SER A 19 -13.13 -30.93 -23.22
C SER A 19 -13.98 -29.67 -23.39
N ARG A 20 -15.14 -29.65 -22.74
CA ARG A 20 -15.85 -28.39 -22.48
C ARG A 20 -14.83 -27.52 -21.74
N GLN A 21 -14.16 -26.62 -22.44
CA GLN A 21 -13.63 -25.44 -21.79
C GLN A 21 -14.85 -24.82 -21.09
N GLN A 22 -14.94 -25.00 -19.78
CA GLN A 22 -15.78 -24.16 -18.96
C GLN A 22 -15.25 -22.75 -19.19
N VAL A 23 -15.97 -21.96 -19.98
CA VAL A 23 -15.84 -20.52 -19.97
C VAL A 23 -16.29 -20.14 -18.56
N THR A 24 -15.36 -20.07 -17.63
CA THR A 24 -15.61 -19.47 -16.32
C THR A 24 -15.97 -18.03 -16.63
N GLU A 25 -17.24 -17.68 -16.53
CA GLU A 25 -17.66 -16.28 -16.54
C GLU A 25 -16.84 -15.56 -15.47
N ASN A 26 -16.01 -14.62 -15.90
CA ASN A 26 -15.21 -13.79 -15.00
C ASN A 26 -16.14 -12.85 -14.24
N ILE A 27 -16.73 -13.32 -13.13
CA ILE A 27 -17.61 -12.52 -12.30
C ILE A 27 -16.76 -11.47 -11.58
N SER A 28 -16.97 -10.20 -11.90
CA SER A 28 -16.27 -9.10 -11.26
C SER A 28 -16.48 -9.08 -9.75
N THR A 29 -15.44 -8.70 -9.00
CA THR A 29 -15.49 -8.49 -7.55
C THR A 29 -15.92 -7.07 -7.18
N ILE A 30 -15.90 -6.16 -8.15
CA ILE A 30 -16.26 -4.75 -7.96
C ILE A 30 -17.71 -4.63 -7.47
N ASP A 31 -17.91 -3.88 -6.39
CA ASP A 31 -19.22 -3.41 -5.93
C ASP A 31 -19.56 -2.13 -6.70
N SER A 32 -20.54 -2.19 -7.58
CA SER A 32 -20.90 -1.08 -8.48
C SER A 32 -21.29 0.20 -7.72
N ILE A 33 -21.97 0.07 -6.58
CA ILE A 33 -22.38 1.23 -5.76
C ILE A 33 -21.13 1.85 -5.11
N LEU A 34 -20.27 1.01 -4.56
CA LEU A 34 -19.04 1.48 -3.95
C LEU A 34 -18.08 2.12 -4.98
N GLN A 35 -17.97 1.52 -6.17
CA GLN A 35 -17.18 2.07 -7.28
C GLN A 35 -17.65 3.48 -7.63
N VAL A 36 -18.94 3.70 -7.80
CA VAL A 36 -19.52 5.03 -8.11
C VAL A 36 -19.23 6.02 -6.98
N ASN A 37 -19.47 5.62 -5.73
CA ASN A 37 -19.23 6.49 -4.57
C ASN A 37 -17.76 6.89 -4.43
N VAL A 38 -16.84 5.93 -4.53
CA VAL A 38 -15.39 6.19 -4.42
C VAL A 38 -14.92 7.07 -5.60
N THR A 39 -15.44 6.84 -6.83
CA THR A 39 -15.12 7.66 -7.99
C THR A 39 -15.52 9.11 -7.74
N SER A 40 -16.78 9.36 -7.35
CA SER A 40 -17.27 10.72 -7.11
C SER A 40 -16.51 11.44 -5.97
N LEU A 41 -16.25 10.74 -4.86
CA LEU A 41 -15.49 11.32 -3.74
C LEU A 41 -14.04 11.63 -4.13
N LEU A 42 -13.39 10.74 -4.90
CA LEU A 42 -12.03 10.99 -5.40
C LEU A 42 -12.01 12.17 -6.36
N GLU A 43 -12.93 12.24 -7.33
CA GLU A 43 -13.02 13.35 -8.29
C GLU A 43 -13.22 14.69 -7.58
N ASN A 44 -14.11 14.76 -6.59
CA ASN A 44 -14.31 15.96 -5.78
C ASN A 44 -13.01 16.36 -5.04
N LYS A 45 -12.31 15.39 -4.45
CA LYS A 45 -11.04 15.67 -3.74
C LYS A 45 -9.95 16.14 -4.71
N LEU A 46 -9.84 15.54 -5.88
CA LEU A 46 -8.87 15.98 -6.91
C LEU A 46 -9.17 17.40 -7.37
N SER A 47 -10.45 17.74 -7.56
CA SER A 47 -10.87 19.09 -7.94
C SER A 47 -10.58 20.12 -6.82
N GLU A 48 -10.86 19.79 -5.56
CA GLU A 48 -10.54 20.61 -4.40
C GLU A 48 -9.04 20.94 -4.30
N LEU A 49 -8.20 19.95 -4.59
CA LEU A 49 -6.74 20.05 -4.47
C LEU A 49 -6.05 20.60 -5.75
N ASP A 50 -6.79 20.88 -6.80
CA ASP A 50 -6.24 21.15 -8.13
C ASP A 50 -5.22 20.09 -8.58
N ALA A 51 -5.51 18.81 -8.27
CA ALA A 51 -4.60 17.68 -8.46
C ALA A 51 -4.52 17.25 -9.93
N LEU A 52 -3.41 16.64 -10.33
CA LEU A 52 -3.19 16.13 -11.69
C LEU A 52 -3.84 14.78 -11.92
N SER A 53 -3.77 13.91 -10.92
CA SER A 53 -4.33 12.56 -10.98
C SER A 53 -4.51 11.99 -9.59
N GLY A 54 -5.29 10.92 -9.48
CA GLY A 54 -5.44 10.17 -8.24
C GLY A 54 -5.90 8.75 -8.46
N GLN A 55 -5.64 7.92 -7.47
CA GLN A 55 -6.06 6.53 -7.42
C GLN A 55 -6.68 6.24 -6.06
N ALA A 56 -7.71 5.39 -6.04
CA ALA A 56 -8.28 4.84 -4.83
C ALA A 56 -8.62 3.37 -5.05
N ILE A 57 -8.16 2.51 -4.14
CA ILE A 57 -8.39 1.07 -4.21
C ILE A 57 -8.96 0.61 -2.87
N VAL A 58 -10.11 -0.06 -2.91
CA VAL A 58 -10.75 -0.67 -1.74
C VAL A 58 -10.68 -2.19 -1.88
N MET A 59 -10.06 -2.86 -0.91
CA MET A 59 -9.87 -4.31 -0.91
C MET A 59 -10.46 -4.94 0.35
N GLU A 60 -11.17 -6.05 0.19
CA GLU A 60 -11.69 -6.84 1.31
C GLU A 60 -10.56 -7.66 1.93
N VAL A 61 -10.43 -7.58 3.27
CA VAL A 61 -9.26 -8.11 3.99
C VAL A 61 -9.14 -9.62 3.86
N GLN A 62 -10.24 -10.36 4.02
CA GLN A 62 -10.19 -11.82 4.13
C GLN A 62 -10.13 -12.55 2.78
N SER A 63 -10.68 -11.94 1.72
CA SER A 63 -10.77 -12.57 0.40
C SER A 63 -9.77 -12.02 -0.61
N GLY A 64 -9.23 -10.82 -0.38
CA GLY A 64 -8.44 -10.10 -1.37
C GLY A 64 -9.26 -9.49 -2.52
N GLN A 65 -10.60 -9.59 -2.46
CA GLN A 65 -11.46 -9.04 -3.50
C GLN A 65 -11.38 -7.51 -3.54
N ILE A 66 -11.09 -6.97 -4.72
CA ILE A 66 -11.11 -5.53 -4.96
C ILE A 66 -12.56 -5.10 -5.14
N LYS A 67 -13.06 -4.26 -4.24
CA LYS A 67 -14.44 -3.77 -4.22
C LYS A 67 -14.61 -2.44 -4.95
N ALA A 68 -13.55 -1.64 -5.03
CA ALA A 68 -13.47 -0.47 -5.89
C ALA A 68 -12.04 -0.30 -6.40
N LEU A 69 -11.90 0.04 -7.67
CA LEU A 69 -10.63 0.31 -8.35
C LEU A 69 -10.83 1.57 -9.20
N VAL A 70 -10.36 2.70 -8.70
CA VAL A 70 -10.56 4.00 -9.33
C VAL A 70 -9.21 4.62 -9.66
N GLY A 71 -9.02 4.99 -10.91
CA GLY A 71 -7.93 5.82 -11.37
C GLY A 71 -8.50 6.99 -12.18
N LEU A 72 -8.12 8.20 -11.83
CA LEU A 72 -8.54 9.43 -12.50
C LEU A 72 -7.32 10.26 -12.90
N THR A 73 -7.38 10.87 -14.06
CA THR A 73 -6.38 11.85 -14.52
C THR A 73 -7.09 13.08 -15.05
N ARG A 74 -6.46 14.23 -14.86
CA ARG A 74 -7.00 15.52 -15.35
C ARG A 74 -7.11 15.48 -16.87
N LYS A 75 -8.29 15.79 -17.36
CA LYS A 75 -8.58 15.93 -18.78
C LYS A 75 -8.45 17.38 -19.24
N ASP A 76 -8.98 18.31 -18.46
CA ASP A 76 -8.93 19.75 -18.69
C ASP A 76 -8.93 20.50 -17.34
N SER A 77 -9.17 21.80 -17.34
CA SER A 77 -9.12 22.64 -16.13
C SER A 77 -10.16 22.26 -15.05
N THR A 78 -11.24 21.57 -15.42
CA THR A 78 -12.37 21.28 -14.53
C THR A 78 -12.77 19.83 -14.46
N ASN A 79 -12.32 19.00 -15.41
CA ASN A 79 -12.81 17.63 -15.57
C ASN A 79 -11.69 16.61 -15.42
N TYR A 80 -12.07 15.45 -14.91
CA TYR A 80 -11.23 14.26 -14.84
C TYR A 80 -11.80 13.17 -15.75
N GLN A 81 -10.95 12.24 -16.15
CA GLN A 81 -11.32 11.05 -16.92
C GLN A 81 -10.70 9.82 -16.29
N SER A 82 -11.32 8.66 -16.51
CA SER A 82 -10.78 7.37 -16.06
C SER A 82 -9.37 7.15 -16.61
N CYS A 83 -8.50 6.62 -15.74
CA CYS A 83 -7.14 6.24 -16.06
C CYS A 83 -6.87 4.86 -15.45
N GLU A 84 -6.63 3.85 -16.29
CA GLU A 84 -6.34 2.48 -15.84
C GLU A 84 -4.84 2.27 -15.56
N ASN A 85 -4.08 3.33 -15.47
CA ASN A 85 -2.65 3.25 -15.18
C ASN A 85 -2.41 3.08 -13.68
N PHE A 86 -2.37 1.83 -13.22
CA PHE A 86 -2.00 1.43 -11.85
C PHE A 86 -0.52 1.05 -11.76
N SER A 87 0.31 1.69 -12.56
CA SER A 87 1.74 1.43 -12.64
C SER A 87 2.50 1.88 -11.39
N VAL A 88 3.77 1.54 -11.40
CA VAL A 88 4.74 1.76 -10.34
C VAL A 88 4.97 3.24 -10.06
N TRP A 89 4.98 3.59 -8.78
CA TRP A 89 5.35 4.91 -8.25
C TRP A 89 6.62 4.81 -7.41
N GLN A 90 7.24 5.93 -7.18
CA GLN A 90 8.21 6.03 -6.09
C GLN A 90 7.44 5.89 -4.77
N SER A 91 7.83 4.93 -3.92
CA SER A 91 7.24 4.77 -2.60
C SER A 91 7.40 6.05 -1.77
N THR A 92 6.51 6.22 -0.82
CA THR A 92 6.46 7.39 0.07
C THR A 92 6.68 6.98 1.52
N GLY A 93 6.33 7.86 2.47
CA GLY A 93 6.30 7.57 3.91
C GLY A 93 5.43 6.36 4.30
N LEU A 94 4.66 5.77 3.38
CA LEU A 94 3.99 4.48 3.60
C LEU A 94 4.99 3.33 3.86
N MET A 95 6.27 3.53 3.58
CA MET A 95 7.34 2.58 3.92
C MET A 95 7.66 2.55 5.42
N HIS A 96 7.46 3.62 6.18
CA HIS A 96 7.84 3.69 7.60
C HIS A 96 7.27 2.55 8.46
N PRO A 97 5.96 2.22 8.41
CA PRO A 97 5.41 1.09 9.17
C PRO A 97 5.97 -0.26 8.72
N ILE A 98 6.27 -0.40 7.43
CA ILE A 98 6.83 -1.63 6.86
C ILE A 98 8.25 -1.83 7.40
N SER A 99 9.07 -0.79 7.38
CA SER A 99 10.41 -0.79 7.97
C SER A 99 10.36 -1.08 9.47
N LEU A 100 9.41 -0.47 10.18
CA LEU A 100 9.23 -0.74 11.61
C LEU A 100 8.86 -2.21 11.86
N LEU A 101 8.00 -2.83 11.03
CA LEU A 101 7.68 -4.25 11.15
C LEU A 101 8.92 -5.13 11.00
N VAL A 102 9.75 -4.82 9.98
CA VAL A 102 11.01 -5.54 9.74
C VAL A 102 11.96 -5.39 10.92
N ALA A 103 12.04 -4.21 11.54
CA ALA A 103 12.88 -3.98 12.72
C ALA A 103 12.36 -4.70 13.97
N LEU A 104 11.05 -4.66 14.21
CA LEU A 104 10.40 -5.37 15.34
C LEU A 104 10.65 -6.88 15.28
N GLU A 105 10.68 -7.45 14.08
CA GLU A 105 10.91 -8.88 13.86
C GLU A 105 12.31 -9.34 14.29
N THR A 106 13.28 -8.42 14.37
CA THR A 106 14.61 -8.73 14.91
C THR A 106 14.64 -8.92 16.42
N GLY A 107 13.62 -8.45 17.15
CA GLY A 107 13.60 -8.38 18.61
C GLY A 107 14.57 -7.36 19.23
N LYS A 108 15.35 -6.64 18.42
CA LYS A 108 16.35 -5.65 18.89
C LYS A 108 15.74 -4.30 19.28
N VAL A 109 14.51 -4.02 18.82
CA VAL A 109 13.80 -2.75 19.05
C VAL A 109 12.40 -2.97 19.60
N LYS A 110 11.91 -2.00 20.37
CA LYS A 110 10.55 -1.96 20.90
C LYS A 110 9.94 -0.59 20.64
N LEU A 111 8.62 -0.50 20.57
CA LEU A 111 7.90 0.76 20.35
C LEU A 111 8.23 1.85 21.39
N SER A 112 8.54 1.43 22.63
CA SER A 112 8.90 2.33 23.75
C SER A 112 10.35 2.78 23.76
N ASP A 113 11.21 2.22 22.88
CA ASP A 113 12.61 2.63 22.80
C ASP A 113 12.70 4.09 22.31
N LYS A 114 13.61 4.84 22.90
CA LYS A 114 13.81 6.23 22.58
C LYS A 114 14.82 6.41 21.44
N VAL A 115 14.53 7.40 20.60
CA VAL A 115 15.37 7.87 19.50
C VAL A 115 15.43 9.40 19.55
N ASP A 116 16.62 9.95 19.50
CA ASP A 116 16.84 11.37 19.42
C ASP A 116 16.91 11.80 17.94
N THR A 117 15.95 12.60 17.49
CA THR A 117 15.90 13.16 16.13
C THR A 117 16.54 14.57 16.06
N GLY A 118 16.99 15.09 17.20
CA GLY A 118 17.64 16.38 17.31
C GLY A 118 16.79 17.52 16.76
N ASN A 119 17.41 18.40 16.00
CA ASN A 119 16.75 19.55 15.37
C ASN A 119 16.07 19.21 14.02
N GLY A 120 15.89 17.94 13.71
CA GLY A 120 15.26 17.49 12.46
C GLY A 120 16.17 17.44 11.24
N ILE A 121 17.51 17.54 11.45
CA ILE A 121 18.53 17.35 10.41
C ILE A 121 19.56 16.34 10.93
N TYR A 122 19.81 15.31 10.15
CA TYR A 122 20.81 14.29 10.48
C TYR A 122 21.72 14.01 9.29
N GLN A 123 23.03 13.99 9.51
CA GLN A 123 24.02 13.72 8.46
C GLN A 123 24.27 12.22 8.34
N VAL A 124 24.02 11.66 7.17
CA VAL A 124 24.21 10.24 6.87
C VAL A 124 24.96 10.11 5.55
N HIS A 125 26.15 9.49 5.58
CA HIS A 125 26.96 9.23 4.39
C HIS A 125 27.15 10.46 3.47
N GLY A 126 27.34 11.64 4.08
CA GLY A 126 27.58 12.90 3.36
C GLY A 126 26.31 13.55 2.76
N ARG A 127 25.12 13.01 3.05
CA ARG A 127 23.82 13.57 2.67
C ARG A 127 23.01 13.94 3.91
N GLU A 128 22.13 14.92 3.77
CA GLU A 128 21.21 15.30 4.85
C GLU A 128 19.94 14.47 4.78
N LEU A 129 19.61 13.81 5.89
CA LEU A 129 18.31 13.24 6.15
C LEU A 129 17.52 14.24 6.99
N LYS A 130 16.33 14.64 6.52
CA LYS A 130 15.51 15.67 7.17
C LYS A 130 14.15 15.14 7.56
N ASP A 131 13.69 15.56 8.72
CA ASP A 131 12.29 15.49 9.10
C ASP A 131 11.53 16.69 8.52
N HIS A 132 10.22 16.54 8.26
CA HIS A 132 9.44 17.60 7.62
C HIS A 132 9.36 18.91 8.46
N ASN A 133 9.59 18.82 9.78
CA ASN A 133 9.54 19.97 10.70
C ASN A 133 10.95 20.56 11.04
N TRP A 134 12.00 20.18 10.29
CA TRP A 134 13.36 20.65 10.52
C TRP A 134 13.47 22.17 10.65
N HIS A 135 12.67 22.92 9.87
CA HIS A 135 12.61 24.38 9.89
C HIS A 135 11.90 24.97 11.13
N ARG A 136 11.30 24.11 11.97
CA ARG A 136 10.66 24.45 13.24
C ARG A 136 11.41 23.91 14.45
N GLY A 137 12.65 23.42 14.27
CA GLY A 137 13.51 22.92 15.34
C GLY A 137 13.48 21.43 15.58
N GLY A 138 12.83 20.65 14.71
CA GLY A 138 12.79 19.17 14.82
C GLY A 138 11.87 18.68 15.93
N TYR A 139 11.99 17.40 16.27
CA TYR A 139 11.16 16.72 17.28
C TYR A 139 11.93 16.41 18.58
N GLY A 140 13.27 16.52 18.58
CA GLY A 140 14.09 16.12 19.73
C GLY A 140 14.00 14.61 20.00
N GLU A 141 13.89 14.23 21.27
CA GLU A 141 13.78 12.82 21.66
C GLU A 141 12.32 12.34 21.58
N LEU A 142 12.09 11.24 20.87
CA LEU A 142 10.81 10.55 20.69
C LEU A 142 10.94 9.07 21.04
N THR A 143 9.87 8.42 21.39
CA THR A 143 9.78 6.95 21.29
C THR A 143 9.68 6.54 19.81
N ILE A 144 10.02 5.29 19.48
CA ILE A 144 9.86 4.75 18.12
C ILE A 144 8.38 4.87 17.66
N GLN A 145 7.43 4.65 18.57
CA GLN A 145 6.01 4.81 18.29
C GLN A 145 5.65 6.25 17.93
N GLU A 146 6.13 7.23 18.70
CA GLU A 146 5.91 8.66 18.42
C GLU A 146 6.62 9.07 17.13
N GLY A 147 7.84 8.54 16.87
CA GLY A 147 8.57 8.75 15.62
C GLY A 147 7.77 8.29 14.39
N LEU A 148 7.11 7.14 14.47
CA LEU A 148 6.19 6.68 13.43
C LEU A 148 4.98 7.63 13.32
N ALA A 149 4.38 8.01 14.45
CA ALA A 149 3.17 8.82 14.50
C ALA A 149 3.35 10.24 13.93
N VAL A 150 4.58 10.75 13.95
CA VAL A 150 4.93 12.04 13.32
C VAL A 150 5.60 11.87 11.95
N GLY A 151 5.75 10.64 11.46
CA GLY A 151 6.38 10.36 10.17
C GLY A 151 7.85 10.80 10.10
N SER A 152 8.61 10.66 11.20
CA SER A 152 10.00 11.08 11.25
C SER A 152 10.90 10.14 10.44
N ASN A 153 11.55 10.68 9.42
CA ASN A 153 12.58 10.01 8.63
C ASN A 153 13.77 9.60 9.49
N ILE A 154 14.19 10.51 10.39
CA ILE A 154 15.34 10.32 11.27
C ILE A 154 15.05 9.22 12.30
N ALA A 155 13.87 9.22 12.90
CA ALA A 155 13.48 8.17 13.85
C ALA A 155 13.43 6.81 13.16
N THR A 156 12.87 6.74 11.94
CA THR A 156 12.84 5.51 11.14
C THR A 156 14.26 5.03 10.83
N TYR A 157 15.12 5.90 10.30
CA TYR A 157 16.50 5.54 9.99
C TYR A 157 17.27 5.03 11.22
N LYS A 158 17.24 5.77 12.35
CA LYS A 158 17.93 5.38 13.58
C LYS A 158 17.40 4.07 14.16
N THR A 159 16.10 3.79 13.97
CA THR A 159 15.53 2.48 14.33
C THR A 159 16.12 1.37 13.45
N MET A 160 16.30 1.62 12.14
CA MET A 160 16.97 0.67 11.24
C MET A 160 18.44 0.52 11.55
N GLU A 161 19.15 1.60 11.86
CA GLU A 161 20.55 1.57 12.26
C GLU A 161 20.74 0.71 13.53
N LYS A 162 19.87 0.88 14.54
CA LYS A 162 19.88 0.04 15.74
C LYS A 162 19.61 -1.44 15.45
N ALA A 163 18.67 -1.73 14.54
CA ALA A 163 18.29 -3.11 14.23
C ALA A 163 19.29 -3.81 13.30
N PHE A 164 19.89 -3.11 12.34
CA PHE A 164 20.59 -3.67 11.18
C PHE A 164 21.98 -3.08 10.93
N GLY A 165 22.46 -2.14 11.76
CA GLY A 165 23.74 -1.44 11.54
C GLY A 165 24.92 -2.37 11.29
N ASP A 166 24.95 -3.54 11.98
CA ASP A 166 26.00 -4.56 11.80
C ASP A 166 25.87 -5.33 10.47
N ASN A 167 24.63 -5.46 9.93
CA ASN A 167 24.36 -6.19 8.69
C ASN A 167 23.12 -5.64 7.97
N PRO A 168 23.26 -4.57 7.18
CA PRO A 168 22.16 -3.96 6.44
C PRO A 168 21.48 -4.91 5.44
N GLN A 169 22.17 -5.95 4.94
CA GLN A 169 21.57 -6.93 4.02
C GLN A 169 20.40 -7.68 4.65
N THR A 170 20.46 -7.92 5.96
CA THR A 170 19.37 -8.59 6.70
C THR A 170 18.03 -7.86 6.58
N PHE A 171 18.03 -6.52 6.48
CA PHE A 171 16.81 -5.75 6.23
C PHE A 171 16.14 -6.16 4.92
N PHE A 172 16.92 -6.25 3.83
CA PHE A 172 16.40 -6.62 2.51
C PHE A 172 15.96 -8.07 2.45
N ASP A 173 16.67 -8.97 3.14
CA ASP A 173 16.33 -10.39 3.21
C ASP A 173 15.00 -10.60 3.96
N LEU A 174 14.81 -9.92 5.09
CA LEU A 174 13.54 -9.97 5.83
C LEU A 174 12.40 -9.35 5.03
N LEU A 175 12.63 -8.22 4.35
CA LEU A 175 11.64 -7.58 3.50
C LEU A 175 11.18 -8.51 2.37
N ALA A 176 12.12 -9.22 1.75
CA ALA A 176 11.82 -10.25 0.73
C ALA A 176 11.06 -11.45 1.32
N ASN A 177 11.45 -11.94 2.50
CA ASN A 177 10.77 -13.03 3.20
C ASN A 177 9.34 -12.67 3.60
N MET A 178 9.08 -11.39 3.91
CA MET A 178 7.75 -10.85 4.14
C MET A 178 6.92 -10.69 2.87
N SER A 179 7.49 -11.01 1.69
CA SER A 179 6.85 -10.85 0.37
C SER A 179 6.45 -9.40 0.06
N TYR A 180 7.21 -8.42 0.54
CA TYR A 180 6.98 -7.03 0.19
C TYR A 180 7.13 -6.82 -1.32
N GLY A 181 6.24 -6.01 -1.90
CA GLY A 181 6.21 -5.77 -3.34
C GLY A 181 5.41 -6.79 -4.15
N LYS A 182 4.85 -7.83 -3.52
CA LYS A 182 3.95 -8.77 -4.20
C LYS A 182 2.50 -8.24 -4.23
N PRO A 183 1.71 -8.68 -5.23
CA PRO A 183 2.03 -9.59 -6.33
C PRO A 183 2.75 -8.91 -7.50
N ASP A 184 3.36 -9.71 -8.38
CA ASP A 184 4.01 -9.22 -9.62
C ASP A 184 2.99 -9.02 -10.76
N SER A 185 1.83 -9.66 -10.67
CA SER A 185 0.74 -9.54 -11.64
C SER A 185 -0.62 -9.77 -10.98
N ILE A 186 -1.65 -9.13 -11.52
CA ILE A 186 -3.05 -9.31 -11.12
C ILE A 186 -3.86 -9.45 -12.41
N ASN A 187 -4.68 -10.51 -12.49
CA ASN A 187 -5.57 -10.69 -13.63
C ASN A 187 -6.54 -9.50 -13.76
N GLY A 188 -6.53 -8.84 -14.91
CA GLY A 188 -7.32 -7.63 -15.19
C GLY A 188 -6.58 -6.31 -14.94
N ILE A 189 -5.32 -6.31 -14.45
CA ILE A 189 -4.49 -5.10 -14.28
C ILE A 189 -3.21 -5.24 -15.10
N ALA A 190 -3.29 -4.90 -16.39
CA ALA A 190 -2.17 -5.04 -17.32
C ALA A 190 -1.01 -4.07 -17.06
N SER A 191 -1.29 -2.92 -16.40
CA SER A 191 -0.28 -1.89 -16.12
C SER A 191 0.61 -2.19 -14.92
N LEU A 192 0.26 -3.21 -14.11
CA LEU A 192 1.06 -3.57 -12.93
C LEU A 192 2.46 -4.02 -13.33
N GLN A 193 3.47 -3.44 -12.67
CA GLN A 193 4.88 -3.79 -12.85
C GLN A 193 5.40 -4.48 -11.59
N PRO A 194 6.38 -5.38 -11.71
CA PRO A 194 7.06 -5.94 -10.55
C PRO A 194 7.73 -4.87 -9.70
N TYR A 195 7.68 -5.04 -8.38
CA TYR A 195 8.45 -4.23 -7.44
C TYR A 195 9.94 -4.25 -7.75
N LYS A 196 10.59 -3.08 -7.62
CA LYS A 196 12.02 -2.95 -7.89
C LYS A 196 12.68 -2.05 -6.88
N ILE A 197 13.79 -2.52 -6.30
CA ILE A 197 14.77 -1.68 -5.61
C ILE A 197 15.73 -1.15 -6.67
N THR A 198 15.86 0.17 -6.77
CA THR A 198 16.74 0.83 -7.75
C THR A 198 18.17 0.90 -7.23
N GLU A 199 18.33 1.08 -5.91
CA GLU A 199 19.60 1.05 -5.22
C GLU A 199 19.42 0.45 -3.82
N LYS A 200 20.28 -0.54 -3.44
CA LYS A 200 20.25 -1.15 -2.10
C LYS A 200 21.00 -0.28 -1.09
N ASN A 201 20.30 0.68 -0.53
CA ASN A 201 20.79 1.55 0.52
C ASN A 201 19.73 1.66 1.62
N ILE A 202 19.99 1.04 2.77
CA ILE A 202 19.00 0.97 3.87
C ILE A 202 18.55 2.35 4.34
N THR A 203 19.44 3.36 4.32
CA THR A 203 19.14 4.73 4.74
C THR A 203 17.95 5.31 3.97
N TRP A 204 17.93 5.09 2.66
CA TRP A 204 16.91 5.66 1.77
C TRP A 204 15.76 4.68 1.54
N ASN A 205 16.05 3.38 1.46
CA ASN A 205 14.99 2.38 1.27
C ASN A 205 14.03 2.30 2.46
N CYS A 206 14.52 2.46 3.69
CA CYS A 206 13.67 2.35 4.88
C CYS A 206 12.65 3.49 5.02
N ILE A 207 12.83 4.58 4.30
CA ILE A 207 11.91 5.73 4.26
C ILE A 207 11.17 5.85 2.92
N GLY A 208 11.32 4.86 2.03
CA GLY A 208 10.56 4.72 0.79
C GLY A 208 11.27 5.22 -0.46
N TYR A 209 12.49 5.77 -0.38
CA TYR A 209 13.26 6.15 -1.57
C TYR A 209 13.99 4.96 -2.19
N GLU A 210 14.50 5.16 -3.41
CA GLU A 210 15.31 4.18 -4.16
C GLU A 210 14.58 2.84 -4.40
N GLN A 211 13.24 2.92 -4.53
CA GLN A 211 12.39 1.80 -4.87
C GLN A 211 11.17 2.24 -5.69
N LEU A 212 10.70 1.33 -6.52
CA LEU A 212 9.51 1.50 -7.36
C LEU A 212 8.49 0.44 -6.97
N ILE A 213 7.31 0.88 -6.54
CA ILE A 213 6.22 0.01 -6.08
C ILE A 213 4.87 0.60 -6.49
N SER A 214 3.91 -0.23 -6.84
CA SER A 214 2.56 0.25 -7.16
C SER A 214 1.71 0.42 -5.88
N PRO A 215 0.70 1.32 -5.90
CA PRO A 215 -0.22 1.47 -4.78
C PRO A 215 -0.90 0.16 -4.37
N ILE A 216 -1.24 -0.71 -5.33
CA ILE A 216 -1.89 -1.99 -5.03
C ILE A 216 -0.95 -2.98 -4.33
N GLN A 217 0.35 -2.94 -4.60
CA GLN A 217 1.34 -3.76 -3.90
C GLN A 217 1.52 -3.27 -2.45
N VAL A 218 1.56 -1.95 -2.24
CA VAL A 218 1.56 -1.36 -0.89
C VAL A 218 0.29 -1.76 -0.14
N LEU A 219 -0.88 -1.60 -0.76
CA LEU A 219 -2.17 -1.99 -0.19
C LEU A 219 -2.19 -3.48 0.19
N THR A 220 -1.63 -4.36 -0.66
CA THR A 220 -1.56 -5.80 -0.38
C THR A 220 -0.77 -6.09 0.90
N PHE A 221 0.31 -5.36 1.13
CA PHE A 221 1.08 -5.50 2.36
C PHE A 221 0.33 -4.98 3.60
N TYR A 222 -0.31 -3.81 3.51
CA TYR A 222 -1.15 -3.28 4.60
C TYR A 222 -2.36 -4.17 4.86
N ASN A 223 -2.94 -4.77 3.81
CA ASN A 223 -3.98 -5.78 3.95
C ASN A 223 -3.50 -7.02 4.74
N ALA A 224 -2.26 -7.46 4.51
CA ALA A 224 -1.67 -8.55 5.29
C ALA A 224 -1.48 -8.17 6.77
N ILE A 225 -1.08 -6.93 7.08
CA ILE A 225 -1.04 -6.42 8.46
C ILE A 225 -2.45 -6.48 9.09
N ALA A 226 -3.46 -5.97 8.39
CA ALA A 226 -4.86 -6.03 8.81
C ALA A 226 -5.32 -7.47 9.05
N ASN A 227 -4.91 -8.39 8.19
CA ASN A 227 -5.23 -9.84 8.20
C ASN A 227 -4.32 -10.66 9.12
N ASN A 228 -3.77 -10.04 10.17
CA ASN A 228 -2.93 -10.68 11.18
C ASN A 228 -1.67 -11.37 10.63
N GLY A 229 -1.13 -10.86 9.54
CA GLY A 229 0.08 -11.33 8.89
C GLY A 229 -0.15 -12.24 7.68
N LYS A 230 -1.38 -12.64 7.38
CA LYS A 230 -1.70 -13.45 6.20
C LYS A 230 -1.87 -12.58 4.96
N MET A 231 -0.95 -12.70 4.00
CA MET A 231 -1.00 -11.97 2.72
C MET A 231 -1.79 -12.75 1.68
N ILE A 232 -2.81 -12.10 1.12
CA ILE A 232 -3.72 -12.67 0.12
C ILE A 232 -3.55 -11.92 -1.20
N GLN A 233 -3.62 -12.66 -2.31
CA GLN A 233 -3.59 -12.13 -3.67
C GLN A 233 -4.82 -11.23 -3.92
N PRO A 234 -4.63 -9.98 -4.36
CA PRO A 234 -5.73 -9.15 -4.82
C PRO A 234 -6.45 -9.76 -6.04
N GLN A 235 -7.77 -9.66 -6.07
CA GLN A 235 -8.61 -10.25 -7.11
C GLN A 235 -9.61 -9.24 -7.68
N LEU A 236 -9.64 -9.09 -9.01
CA LEU A 236 -10.68 -8.35 -9.74
C LEU A 236 -11.84 -9.23 -10.19
N TYR A 237 -11.59 -10.53 -10.27
CA TYR A 237 -12.60 -11.53 -10.63
C TYR A 237 -12.71 -12.55 -9.51
N LYS A 238 -13.93 -13.04 -9.24
CA LYS A 238 -14.17 -14.04 -8.20
C LYS A 238 -13.44 -15.33 -8.52
N ASP A 239 -12.57 -15.75 -7.63
CA ASP A 239 -11.81 -16.98 -7.69
C ASP A 239 -11.56 -17.50 -6.27
N SER A 240 -10.90 -18.65 -6.15
CA SER A 240 -10.40 -19.17 -4.89
C SER A 240 -9.38 -18.19 -4.27
N VAL A 241 -9.39 -18.11 -2.95
CA VAL A 241 -8.44 -17.26 -2.22
C VAL A 241 -7.03 -17.80 -2.35
N VAL A 242 -6.15 -17.07 -3.01
CA VAL A 242 -4.74 -17.40 -3.16
C VAL A 242 -3.93 -16.72 -2.05
N VAL A 243 -3.20 -17.51 -1.27
CA VAL A 243 -2.31 -17.03 -0.21
C VAL A 243 -0.92 -16.82 -0.78
N ILE A 244 -0.45 -15.57 -0.80
CA ILE A 244 0.92 -15.21 -1.23
C ILE A 244 1.92 -15.59 -0.13
N ASN A 245 1.60 -15.22 1.13
CA ASN A 245 2.44 -15.52 2.27
C ASN A 245 1.52 -15.85 3.47
N PRO A 246 1.66 -17.03 4.09
CA PRO A 246 0.79 -17.43 5.19
C PRO A 246 1.02 -16.58 6.46
N GLN A 247 2.22 -16.01 6.63
CA GLN A 247 2.59 -15.23 7.80
C GLN A 247 3.80 -14.33 7.47
N ILE A 248 3.56 -13.05 7.18
CA ILE A 248 4.63 -12.09 6.81
C ILE A 248 5.56 -11.76 7.98
N ALA A 249 5.08 -11.80 9.22
CA ALA A 249 5.86 -11.53 10.43
C ALA A 249 5.22 -12.22 11.64
N SER A 250 5.93 -12.32 12.76
CA SER A 250 5.40 -12.89 13.99
C SER A 250 4.14 -12.16 14.47
N ARG A 251 3.25 -12.86 15.15
CA ARG A 251 2.03 -12.28 15.71
C ARG A 251 2.34 -11.09 16.61
N ALA A 252 3.39 -11.20 17.43
CA ALA A 252 3.80 -10.15 18.36
C ALA A 252 4.21 -8.85 17.63
N SER A 253 4.98 -8.97 16.53
CA SER A 253 5.39 -7.83 15.70
C SER A 253 4.19 -7.20 14.98
N ILE A 254 3.29 -8.01 14.43
CA ILE A 254 2.04 -7.54 13.80
C ILE A 254 1.17 -6.78 14.82
N ASP A 255 0.94 -7.35 16.01
CA ASP A 255 0.10 -6.71 17.03
C ASP A 255 0.72 -5.41 17.55
N SER A 256 2.06 -5.35 17.65
CA SER A 256 2.78 -4.13 18.00
C SER A 256 2.60 -3.06 16.92
N LEU A 257 2.79 -3.42 15.64
CA LEU A 257 2.61 -2.46 14.54
C LEU A 257 1.16 -1.98 14.43
N LYS A 258 0.15 -2.87 14.61
CA LYS A 258 -1.27 -2.48 14.61
C LYS A 258 -1.57 -1.43 15.68
N LYS A 259 -1.00 -1.56 16.89
CA LYS A 259 -1.11 -0.54 17.95
C LYS A 259 -0.51 0.79 17.53
N ALA A 260 0.66 0.77 16.90
CA ALA A 260 1.33 1.99 16.45
C ALA A 260 0.54 2.69 15.32
N LEU A 261 -0.08 1.93 14.40
CA LEU A 261 -0.93 2.47 13.33
C LEU A 261 -2.24 3.08 13.87
N VAL A 262 -2.82 2.52 14.94
CA VAL A 262 -3.97 3.13 15.65
C VAL A 262 -3.52 4.41 16.35
N PHE A 263 -2.40 4.38 17.08
CA PHE A 263 -1.83 5.54 17.75
C PHE A 263 -1.57 6.72 16.79
N ASN A 264 -1.12 6.43 15.57
CA ASN A 264 -0.94 7.44 14.54
C ASN A 264 -2.24 8.20 14.18
N ILE A 265 -3.39 7.51 14.24
CA ILE A 265 -4.72 8.13 14.00
C ILE A 265 -5.24 8.89 15.22
N THR A 266 -5.02 8.34 16.42
CA THR A 266 -5.61 8.90 17.64
C THR A 266 -4.78 10.06 18.20
N ASP A 267 -3.46 9.95 18.16
CA ASP A 267 -2.52 10.83 18.83
C ASP A 267 -1.43 11.40 17.91
N GLY A 268 -1.27 10.85 16.69
CA GLY A 268 -0.28 11.27 15.70
C GLY A 268 -0.79 12.31 14.71
N LEU A 269 -0.07 12.47 13.61
CA LEU A 269 -0.41 13.44 12.55
C LEU A 269 -1.58 12.96 11.66
N CYS A 270 -1.95 11.69 11.69
CA CYS A 270 -3.01 11.15 10.86
C CYS A 270 -4.44 11.35 11.40
N GLN A 271 -4.64 12.25 12.35
CA GLN A 271 -5.98 12.61 12.86
C GLN A 271 -6.99 13.03 11.77
N PRO A 272 -6.60 13.68 10.64
CA PRO A 272 -7.52 13.96 9.54
C PRO A 272 -8.16 12.70 8.89
N ALA A 273 -7.54 11.53 9.04
CA ALA A 273 -8.09 10.26 8.59
C ALA A 273 -9.02 9.58 9.61
N LYS A 274 -9.20 10.15 10.82
CA LYS A 274 -10.05 9.62 11.88
C LYS A 274 -11.51 9.68 11.46
N SER A 275 -12.20 8.53 11.51
CA SER A 275 -13.65 8.44 11.32
C SER A 275 -14.35 8.48 12.69
N ASP A 276 -15.50 9.15 12.76
CA ASP A 276 -16.38 9.13 13.94
C ASP A 276 -17.28 7.88 13.97
N LYS A 277 -17.33 7.12 12.85
CA LYS A 277 -18.19 5.94 12.70
C LYS A 277 -17.49 4.65 13.11
N VAL A 278 -16.16 4.58 12.96
CA VAL A 278 -15.38 3.38 13.21
C VAL A 278 -13.91 3.70 13.49
N LEU A 279 -13.28 2.93 14.37
CA LEU A 279 -11.85 3.09 14.60
C LEU A 279 -11.06 2.55 13.39
N VAL A 280 -10.16 3.39 12.88
CA VAL A 280 -9.31 3.11 11.73
C VAL A 280 -7.83 3.04 12.14
N ALA A 281 -7.01 2.40 11.33
CA ALA A 281 -5.57 2.36 11.47
C ALA A 281 -4.92 2.65 10.12
N GLY A 282 -3.82 3.39 10.10
CA GLY A 282 -3.18 3.72 8.83
C GLY A 282 -1.99 4.66 8.97
N MET A 283 -1.42 4.99 7.81
CA MET A 283 -0.26 5.84 7.67
C MET A 283 -0.38 6.73 6.44
N GLN A 284 0.10 7.96 6.57
CA GLN A 284 0.26 8.89 5.45
C GLN A 284 1.63 8.73 4.78
N GLY A 285 1.72 9.24 3.56
CA GLY A 285 2.97 9.42 2.84
C GLY A 285 2.96 10.70 2.02
N THR A 286 4.10 11.36 1.93
CA THR A 286 4.32 12.51 1.06
C THR A 286 5.71 12.38 0.45
N SER A 287 5.82 12.48 -0.86
CA SER A 287 7.11 12.51 -1.56
C SER A 287 7.13 13.55 -2.65
N SER A 288 8.32 14.12 -2.89
CA SER A 288 8.57 14.91 -4.09
C SER A 288 8.88 13.97 -5.25
N LEU A 289 8.16 14.12 -6.36
CA LEU A 289 8.34 13.34 -7.59
C LEU A 289 9.24 14.05 -8.61
N SER A 290 9.60 15.31 -8.35
CA SER A 290 10.46 16.09 -9.24
C SER A 290 11.74 16.51 -8.54
N THR A 291 12.84 16.54 -9.31
CA THR A 291 14.17 17.02 -8.88
C THR A 291 14.33 18.53 -9.02
N ASN A 292 13.27 19.30 -9.34
CA ASN A 292 13.35 20.74 -9.47
C ASN A 292 13.62 21.39 -8.12
N GLU A 293 14.64 22.26 -8.07
CA GLU A 293 15.00 23.03 -6.88
C GLU A 293 13.90 24.00 -6.43
N ASP A 294 13.00 24.40 -7.35
CA ASP A 294 11.82 25.22 -7.04
C ASP A 294 10.67 24.33 -6.55
N SER A 295 10.57 24.18 -5.24
CA SER A 295 9.51 23.39 -4.59
C SER A 295 8.09 23.89 -4.87
N THR A 296 7.92 25.16 -5.29
CA THR A 296 6.61 25.73 -5.64
C THR A 296 6.07 25.21 -6.95
N LYS A 297 6.95 24.67 -7.81
CA LYS A 297 6.63 24.07 -9.12
C LYS A 297 6.87 22.56 -9.13
N GLY A 298 7.30 21.98 -8.00
CA GLY A 298 7.55 20.56 -7.87
C GLY A 298 6.26 19.75 -8.03
N MET A 299 6.41 18.50 -8.42
CA MET A 299 5.33 17.52 -8.40
C MET A 299 5.44 16.68 -7.10
N TYR A 300 4.31 16.46 -6.46
CA TYR A 300 4.22 15.72 -5.20
C TYR A 300 3.21 14.58 -5.33
N ALA A 301 3.57 13.43 -4.73
CA ALA A 301 2.61 12.38 -4.38
C ALA A 301 2.24 12.53 -2.91
N VAL A 302 0.95 12.54 -2.62
CA VAL A 302 0.39 12.48 -1.27
C VAL A 302 -0.48 11.24 -1.16
N GLU A 303 -0.24 10.43 -0.14
CA GLU A 303 -0.84 9.10 -0.03
C GLU A 303 -1.34 8.83 1.37
N PHE A 304 -2.31 7.94 1.45
CA PHE A 304 -2.75 7.33 2.70
C PHE A 304 -3.13 5.87 2.47
N CYS A 305 -2.64 5.00 3.36
CA CYS A 305 -3.02 3.59 3.34
C CYS A 305 -3.43 3.16 4.75
N GLY A 306 -4.59 2.48 4.85
CA GLY A 306 -5.11 2.05 6.13
C GLY A 306 -6.18 0.99 6.01
N TYR A 307 -6.73 0.58 7.16
CA TYR A 307 -7.76 -0.45 7.25
C TYR A 307 -8.76 -0.18 8.39
N PHE A 308 -9.93 -0.78 8.30
CA PHE A 308 -11.00 -0.67 9.28
C PHE A 308 -12.00 -1.85 9.20
N PRO A 309 -12.78 -2.12 10.29
CA PRO A 309 -12.53 -1.74 11.70
C PRO A 309 -11.19 -2.28 12.19
N THR A 310 -10.60 -1.72 13.27
CA THR A 310 -9.28 -2.16 13.76
C THR A 310 -9.30 -3.50 14.48
N ASP A 311 -10.41 -3.83 15.13
CA ASP A 311 -10.62 -5.05 15.91
C ASP A 311 -10.94 -6.28 15.02
N ASN A 312 -11.75 -6.08 13.98
CA ASN A 312 -12.10 -7.10 12.99
C ASN A 312 -12.05 -6.50 11.58
N PRO A 313 -10.86 -6.33 11.00
CA PRO A 313 -10.67 -5.63 9.74
C PRO A 313 -11.47 -6.26 8.60
N LYS A 314 -12.31 -5.45 7.96
CA LYS A 314 -13.11 -5.83 6.79
C LYS A 314 -12.52 -5.31 5.49
N TYR A 315 -12.06 -4.07 5.50
CA TYR A 315 -11.53 -3.39 4.33
C TYR A 315 -10.19 -2.74 4.61
N SER A 316 -9.33 -2.77 3.61
CA SER A 316 -8.15 -1.92 3.49
C SER A 316 -8.31 -1.00 2.29
N ILE A 317 -7.80 0.23 2.41
CA ILE A 317 -7.91 1.26 1.38
C ILE A 317 -6.57 1.93 1.21
N ILE A 318 -6.19 2.20 -0.04
CA ILE A 318 -5.13 3.13 -0.39
C ILE A 318 -5.68 4.27 -1.23
N VAL A 319 -5.23 5.48 -0.95
CA VAL A 319 -5.47 6.70 -1.72
C VAL A 319 -4.12 7.27 -2.10
N SER A 320 -3.93 7.56 -3.38
CA SER A 320 -2.72 8.20 -3.91
C SER A 320 -3.11 9.35 -4.81
N ILE A 321 -2.59 10.55 -4.58
CA ILE A 321 -2.92 11.78 -5.29
C ILE A 321 -1.64 12.47 -5.74
N ASN A 322 -1.56 12.81 -7.02
CA ASN A 322 -0.47 13.59 -7.60
C ASN A 322 -0.91 15.02 -7.83
N LYS A 323 -0.13 15.96 -7.30
CA LYS A 323 -0.40 17.41 -7.47
C LYS A 323 0.87 18.20 -7.68
N THR A 324 0.71 19.41 -8.19
CA THR A 324 1.81 20.39 -8.30
C THR A 324 1.82 21.33 -7.11
N GLY A 325 3.01 21.79 -6.75
CA GLY A 325 3.23 22.83 -5.75
C GLY A 325 2.91 22.45 -4.30
N LEU A 326 3.34 23.29 -3.42
CA LEU A 326 3.01 23.22 -1.99
C LEU A 326 1.73 24.02 -1.68
N PRO A 327 1.01 23.72 -0.58
CA PRO A 327 1.29 22.64 0.37
C PRO A 327 1.01 21.24 -0.22
N ALA A 328 1.76 20.23 0.25
CA ALA A 328 1.53 18.82 -0.01
C ALA A 328 1.59 18.07 1.32
N SER A 329 0.51 17.36 1.67
CA SER A 329 0.33 16.70 2.96
C SER A 329 -0.50 15.44 2.78
N GLY A 330 0.12 14.29 3.04
CA GLY A 330 -0.56 13.00 2.95
C GLY A 330 -1.75 12.91 3.90
N GLU A 331 -1.57 13.35 5.15
CA GLU A 331 -2.60 13.32 6.18
C GLU A 331 -3.79 14.25 5.89
N LEU A 332 -3.54 15.49 5.48
CA LEU A 332 -4.60 16.48 5.25
C LEU A 332 -5.36 16.25 3.94
N MET A 333 -4.73 15.62 2.94
CA MET A 333 -5.29 15.44 1.61
C MET A 333 -5.77 14.01 1.38
N ALA A 334 -4.85 13.05 1.32
CA ALA A 334 -5.20 11.65 1.10
C ALA A 334 -5.83 11.00 2.34
N GLY A 335 -5.42 11.39 3.56
CA GLY A 335 -6.04 10.95 4.81
C GLY A 335 -7.48 11.40 4.97
N ASP A 336 -7.79 12.65 4.61
CA ASP A 336 -9.18 13.14 4.60
C ASP A 336 -10.02 12.41 3.54
N ALA A 337 -9.48 12.16 2.34
CA ALA A 337 -10.17 11.36 1.32
C ALA A 337 -10.43 9.92 1.83
N PHE A 338 -9.44 9.28 2.47
CA PHE A 338 -9.61 7.98 3.10
C PHE A 338 -10.76 7.99 4.11
N ARG A 339 -10.83 8.99 5.02
CA ARG A 339 -11.92 9.14 5.98
C ARG A 339 -13.28 9.22 5.28
N GLN A 340 -13.40 10.03 4.22
CA GLN A 340 -14.64 10.16 3.46
C GLN A 340 -15.08 8.81 2.86
N PHE A 341 -14.15 8.00 2.35
CA PHE A 341 -14.46 6.67 1.85
C PHE A 341 -14.92 5.73 2.97
N VAL A 342 -14.20 5.73 4.12
CA VAL A 342 -14.59 4.96 5.31
C VAL A 342 -15.99 5.32 5.75
N ASP A 343 -16.26 6.62 5.93
CA ASP A 343 -17.56 7.13 6.39
C ASP A 343 -18.68 6.72 5.43
N LYS A 344 -18.42 6.75 4.12
CA LYS A 344 -19.38 6.32 3.10
C LYS A 344 -19.65 4.82 3.10
N ILE A 345 -18.63 4.00 3.33
CA ILE A 345 -18.76 2.55 3.44
C ILE A 345 -19.56 2.17 4.69
N MET A 346 -19.36 2.90 5.79
CA MET A 346 -20.04 2.64 7.06
C MET A 346 -21.49 3.15 7.10
N GLU A 347 -21.99 3.83 6.06
CA GLU A 347 -23.41 4.21 5.92
C GLU A 347 -24.33 3.05 5.48
N LYS A 348 -23.74 1.94 5.01
CA LYS A 348 -24.46 0.71 4.65
C LYS A 348 -24.74 -0.14 5.89
#